data_354118dc8fe151fce192a7f2ffcf7830
#
_entry.id   354118dc8fe151fce192a7f2ffcf7830
#
_cell.length_a   1.000
_cell.length_b   1.000
_cell.length_c   1.000
_cell.angle_alpha   90.00
_cell.angle_beta   90.00
_cell.angle_gamma   90.00
#
_symmetry.space_group_name_H-M   'P 1'
#
loop_
_entity.id
_entity.type
_entity.pdbx_description
1 polymer ?
#
loop_
_entity_poly.entity_id
_entity_poly.type
_entity_poly.pdbx_seq_one_letter_code
_entity_poly.pdbx_strand_id
1 'polypeptide(L)'
;MNREKFLEDYNEPLMQAVEFTYKGKRYSIYGWWGIEVYDDDGEGHDIDDDTLCTKEDALRYKAFDGGTKALIDIIEEITAVDFDF
;
A
#
# COMPACT_ATOMS: atom_id res chain seq x y z
N MET A 1 12.74 4.14 -0.57
CA MET A 1 12.06 4.34 -1.87
C MET A 1 12.00 5.82 -2.21
N ASN A 2 12.28 6.20 -3.44
CA ASN A 2 12.15 7.60 -3.88
C ASN A 2 10.67 7.94 -4.02
N ARG A 3 10.23 9.01 -3.37
CA ARG A 3 8.83 9.42 -3.31
C ARG A 3 8.25 9.76 -4.69
N GLU A 4 8.99 10.54 -5.48
CA GLU A 4 8.53 10.94 -6.82
C GLU A 4 8.37 9.75 -7.74
N LYS A 5 9.33 8.85 -7.74
CA LYS A 5 9.30 7.64 -8.57
C LYS A 5 8.16 6.71 -8.16
N PHE A 6 7.96 6.53 -6.86
CA PHE A 6 6.85 5.72 -6.36
C PHE A 6 5.51 6.28 -6.83
N LEU A 7 5.29 7.58 -6.64
CA LEU A 7 4.03 8.22 -7.01
C LEU A 7 3.80 8.21 -8.52
N GLU A 8 4.85 8.34 -9.31
CA GLU A 8 4.78 8.24 -10.77
C GLU A 8 4.26 6.86 -11.19
N ASP A 9 4.85 5.79 -10.63
CA ASP A 9 4.44 4.42 -10.93
C ASP A 9 3.05 4.10 -10.36
N TYR A 10 2.77 4.57 -9.15
CA TYR A 10 1.47 4.35 -8.50
C TYR A 10 0.32 4.96 -9.30
N ASN A 11 0.56 6.10 -9.94
CA ASN A 11 -0.46 6.81 -10.71
C ASN A 11 -0.56 6.37 -12.17
N GLU A 12 0.25 5.38 -12.59
CA GLU A 12 0.14 4.83 -13.95
C GLU A 12 -1.24 4.19 -14.15
N PRO A 13 -1.92 4.50 -15.28
CA PRO A 13 -3.28 3.97 -15.51
C PRO A 13 -3.37 2.44 -15.54
N LEU A 14 -2.28 1.76 -15.92
CA LEU A 14 -2.24 0.31 -16.04
C LEU A 14 -1.81 -0.39 -14.74
N MET A 15 -1.41 0.36 -13.72
CA MET A 15 -0.98 -0.23 -12.44
C MET A 15 -2.18 -0.84 -11.73
N GLN A 16 -2.09 -2.15 -11.42
CA GLN A 16 -3.18 -2.93 -10.84
C GLN A 16 -2.99 -3.22 -9.37
N ALA A 17 -1.75 -3.37 -8.93
CA ALA A 17 -1.43 -3.66 -7.55
C ALA A 17 -0.02 -3.20 -7.22
N VAL A 18 0.25 -3.00 -5.93
CA VAL A 18 1.59 -2.73 -5.44
C VAL A 18 1.80 -3.49 -4.14
N GLU A 19 2.95 -4.15 -4.02
CA GLU A 19 3.38 -4.80 -2.79
C GLU A 19 4.62 -4.09 -2.27
N PHE A 20 4.76 -4.05 -0.95
CA PHE A 20 5.93 -3.45 -0.31
C PHE A 20 6.10 -3.98 1.10
N THR A 21 7.30 -3.78 1.64
CA THR A 21 7.61 -4.11 3.03
C THR A 21 7.74 -2.82 3.83
N TYR A 22 7.08 -2.79 4.99
CA TYR A 22 7.18 -1.67 5.93
C TYR A 22 7.32 -2.23 7.34
N LYS A 23 8.38 -1.84 8.03
CA LYS A 23 8.67 -2.28 9.41
C LYS A 23 8.58 -3.81 9.55
N GLY A 24 9.15 -4.52 8.60
CA GLY A 24 9.22 -5.98 8.63
C GLY A 24 7.95 -6.71 8.23
N LYS A 25 6.89 -6.01 7.87
CA LYS A 25 5.63 -6.61 7.39
C LYS A 25 5.43 -6.37 5.91
N ARG A 26 4.83 -7.34 5.24
CA ARG A 26 4.50 -7.25 3.83
C ARG A 26 3.06 -6.76 3.66
N TYR A 27 2.87 -5.80 2.79
CA TYR A 27 1.55 -5.22 2.47
C TYR A 27 1.30 -5.33 0.98
N SER A 28 0.03 -5.47 0.60
CA SER A 28 -0.40 -5.41 -0.79
C SER A 28 -1.60 -4.47 -0.91
N ILE A 29 -1.56 -3.56 -1.87
CA ILE A 29 -2.71 -2.72 -2.22
C ILE A 29 -3.15 -3.14 -3.62
N TYR A 30 -4.40 -3.59 -3.71
CA TYR A 30 -4.94 -4.15 -4.95
C TYR A 30 -6.37 -3.66 -5.17
N GLY A 31 -6.77 -3.60 -6.44
CA GLY A 31 -8.12 -3.20 -6.80
C GLY A 31 -8.49 -1.80 -6.30
N TRP A 32 -7.52 -1.06 -5.79
CA TRP A 32 -7.60 0.32 -5.31
C TRP A 32 -8.49 0.55 -4.09
N TRP A 33 -9.16 -0.49 -3.63
CA TRP A 33 -10.01 -0.46 -2.46
C TRP A 33 -9.69 -1.57 -1.46
N GLY A 34 -8.61 -2.32 -1.71
CA GLY A 34 -8.16 -3.40 -0.84
C GLY A 34 -6.74 -3.17 -0.35
N ILE A 35 -6.55 -3.23 0.96
CA ILE A 35 -5.23 -3.24 1.57
C ILE A 35 -5.11 -4.54 2.34
N GLU A 36 -4.10 -5.34 2.02
CA GLU A 36 -3.84 -6.61 2.67
C GLU A 36 -2.50 -6.53 3.41
N VAL A 37 -2.48 -7.02 4.64
CA VAL A 37 -1.26 -7.17 5.42
C VAL A 37 -0.99 -8.66 5.63
N TYR A 38 0.26 -9.09 5.43
CA TYR A 38 0.67 -10.47 5.62
C TYR A 38 1.35 -10.63 6.98
N ASP A 39 0.93 -11.65 7.72
CA ASP A 39 1.54 -12.05 8.98
C ASP A 39 2.90 -12.71 8.77
N ASP A 40 3.63 -12.93 9.86
CA ASP A 40 4.92 -13.62 9.84
C ASP A 40 4.83 -15.04 9.29
N ASP A 41 3.68 -15.69 9.40
CA ASP A 41 3.42 -17.03 8.85
C ASP A 41 2.92 -17.00 7.40
N GLY A 42 2.82 -15.83 6.79
CA GLY A 42 2.41 -15.65 5.41
C GLY A 42 0.91 -15.58 5.17
N GLU A 43 0.09 -15.57 6.23
CA GLU A 43 -1.35 -15.39 6.07
C GLU A 43 -1.70 -13.92 5.86
N GLY A 44 -2.52 -13.64 4.85
CA GLY A 44 -2.99 -12.31 4.55
C GLY A 44 -4.29 -11.97 5.29
N HIS A 45 -4.40 -10.74 5.74
CA HIS A 45 -5.60 -10.19 6.36
C HIS A 45 -5.98 -8.90 5.67
N ASP A 46 -7.21 -8.81 5.20
CA ASP A 46 -7.70 -7.60 4.57
C ASP A 46 -8.03 -6.54 5.61
N ILE A 47 -7.69 -5.30 5.27
CA ILE A 47 -8.18 -4.14 6.02
C ILE A 47 -9.46 -3.70 5.33
N ASP A 48 -10.59 -3.97 5.96
CA ASP A 48 -11.90 -3.61 5.42
C ASP A 48 -12.26 -2.19 5.84
N ASP A 49 -12.52 -1.35 4.86
CA ASP A 49 -13.02 0.00 5.10
C ASP A 49 -13.87 0.45 3.92
N ASP A 50 -15.10 0.83 4.20
CA ASP A 50 -16.08 1.24 3.19
C ASP A 50 -15.68 2.53 2.46
N THR A 51 -14.69 3.27 2.99
CA THR A 51 -14.21 4.50 2.36
C THR A 51 -13.18 4.25 1.28
N LEU A 52 -12.66 3.02 1.16
CA LEU A 52 -11.65 2.67 0.17
C LEU A 52 -12.33 2.37 -1.17
N CYS A 53 -12.35 3.34 -2.08
CA CYS A 53 -13.00 3.21 -3.38
C CYS A 53 -12.08 3.47 -4.58
N THR A 54 -10.93 4.12 -4.37
CA THR A 54 -10.03 4.54 -5.44
C THR A 54 -8.57 4.35 -5.02
N LYS A 55 -7.65 4.46 -6.01
CA LYS A 55 -6.20 4.50 -5.73
C LYS A 55 -5.86 5.58 -4.72
N GLU A 56 -6.47 6.75 -4.87
CA GLU A 56 -6.22 7.88 -4.00
C GLU A 56 -6.67 7.59 -2.57
N ASP A 57 -7.83 6.96 -2.41
CA ASP A 57 -8.32 6.56 -1.10
C ASP A 57 -7.34 5.61 -0.42
N ALA A 58 -6.84 4.60 -1.15
CA ALA A 58 -5.89 3.63 -0.61
C ALA A 58 -4.55 4.31 -0.23
N LEU A 59 -4.11 5.28 -1.03
CA LEU A 59 -2.88 6.02 -0.76
C LEU A 59 -2.98 6.84 0.53
N ARG A 60 -4.15 7.36 0.84
CA ARG A 60 -4.40 8.27 1.98
C ARG A 60 -5.05 7.61 3.18
N TYR A 61 -5.42 6.35 3.09
CA TYR A 61 -6.02 5.65 4.22
C TYR A 61 -4.97 5.38 5.30
N LYS A 62 -5.30 5.75 6.52
CA LYS A 62 -4.37 5.63 7.65
C LYS A 62 -4.36 4.21 8.21
N ALA A 63 -3.67 3.32 7.50
CA ALA A 63 -3.59 1.90 7.83
C ALA A 63 -2.32 1.53 8.63
N PHE A 64 -1.38 2.44 8.78
CA PHE A 64 -0.06 2.14 9.32
C PHE A 64 0.17 2.82 10.67
N ASP A 65 1.09 2.27 11.47
CA ASP A 65 1.47 2.80 12.78
C ASP A 65 0.27 3.04 13.71
N GLY A 66 -0.60 2.03 13.83
CA GLY A 66 -1.76 2.12 14.70
C GLY A 66 -2.85 3.07 14.22
N GLY A 67 -2.91 3.33 12.91
CA GLY A 67 -3.92 4.21 12.33
C GLY A 67 -3.52 5.68 12.28
N THR A 68 -2.23 5.97 12.42
CA THR A 68 -1.72 7.35 12.44
C THR A 68 -1.10 7.79 11.12
N LYS A 69 -0.71 6.84 10.25
CA LYS A 69 -0.04 7.13 8.98
C LYS A 69 -0.68 6.40 7.81
N ALA A 70 -0.70 7.05 6.66
CA ALA A 70 -1.11 6.48 5.39
C ALA A 70 0.12 6.12 4.55
N LEU A 71 -0.08 5.39 3.44
CA LEU A 71 1.00 5.05 2.53
C LEU A 71 1.76 6.31 2.06
N ILE A 72 1.04 7.38 1.76
CA ILE A 72 1.67 8.62 1.31
C ILE A 72 2.66 9.20 2.34
N ASP A 73 2.48 8.88 3.62
CA ASP A 73 3.35 9.36 4.69
C ASP A 73 4.60 8.50 4.87
N ILE A 74 4.61 7.26 4.36
CA ILE A 74 5.67 6.28 4.63
C ILE A 74 6.45 5.86 3.38
N ILE A 75 6.20 6.46 2.23
CA ILE A 75 6.80 6.04 0.95
C ILE A 75 8.33 5.94 1.04
N GLU A 76 8.97 6.87 1.72
CA GLU A 76 10.43 6.91 1.80
C GLU A 76 11.00 5.83 2.73
N GLU A 77 10.16 5.20 3.53
CA GLU A 77 10.57 4.18 4.51
C GLU A 77 10.26 2.76 4.07
N ILE A 78 9.50 2.58 2.99
CA ILE A 78 9.15 1.24 2.49
C ILE A 78 10.30 0.66 1.65
N THR A 79 10.37 -0.67 1.58
CA THR A 79 11.38 -1.40 0.82
C THR A 79 10.73 -2.52 0.02
N ALA A 80 11.52 -3.16 -0.86
CA ALA A 80 11.07 -4.32 -1.65
C ALA A 80 9.75 -4.04 -2.38
N VAL A 81 9.67 -2.87 -2.99
CA VAL A 81 8.46 -2.41 -3.70
C VAL A 81 8.34 -3.16 -5.03
N ASP A 82 7.16 -3.70 -5.28
CA ASP A 82 6.85 -4.46 -6.49
C ASP A 82 5.50 -3.99 -7.05
N PHE A 83 5.54 -3.38 -8.23
CA PHE A 83 4.33 -2.93 -8.93
C PHE A 83 3.89 -3.98 -9.94
N ASP A 84 2.59 -4.20 -10.03
CA ASP A 84 1.95 -5.04 -11.04
C ASP A 84 1.21 -4.13 -12.04
N PHE A 85 1.66 -4.17 -13.27
CA PHE A 85 1.08 -3.38 -14.36
C PHE A 85 0.24 -4.21 -15.31
#